data_6704868b039d548f7b25a8edae32c261
#
_entry.id   6704868b039d548f7b25a8edae32c261
#
_cell.length_a   1.000
_cell.length_b   1.000
_cell.length_c   1.000
_cell.angle_alpha   90.00
_cell.angle_beta   90.00
_cell.angle_gamma   90.00
#
_symmetry.space_group_name_H-M   'P 1'
#
loop_
_entity.id
_entity.type
_entity.pdbx_description
1 polymer ?
#
loop_
_entity_poly.entity_id
_entity_poly.type
_entity_poly.pdbx_seq_one_letter_code
_entity_poly.pdbx_strand_id
1 'polypeptide(L)'
;MKFRKPFGAKQGDMGPVLFWVLVVVLIAGRLVLASCQDVYVWIDGAPLDDELMFRAAQSITAGNWLGAYDYLTLSKQMFFAVWLAFLHLLGVPYLMGGQLLMCGAALAAAFALAPVLPRRWMRLAVFGLLAYSPAAAASFTLRVYRDNIFPALCLYAFAGFIGVALRCAGPVRRQLGWLAMAGLGMGLAWITREDGMWLLPFAVVAVIATAVAVLRLPGLARRGGRVAVLAVPFALTAVCVNLICLLNWQHYGLWATSDFSTGAFAEAFGAMTRVTHEDWDPLVAVPADVREKLYDQVPELAQLEYWLEEDEKFRDAWIGRPDGDYQTGGFYWALRRAAQYEGWYETPQTAAEHWQAVADRINELCDSGQLPCDLPRRSSTTAPIRAEYVAPVLAEGLHSFWYAATFQDCAPYYADQRSLGQPEDLAVYHEYLGCTTNDAAQAGTDLPYYHPLRMLVYKAFEALRLLYAVALPLALAAALARQLYLGWGMLRRRSADGLLLWLALAGVLAMALLRCFMIAFVEVSSFNIGTYVMYLSTVHPLLLLYAAGGLLTRKEAAACRS
;
A
#
# COMPACT_ATOMS: atom_id res chain seq x y z
N MET A 1 -37.09 -28.95 20.84
CA MET A 1 -35.81 -28.23 20.66
C MET A 1 -34.64 -29.19 20.85
N LYS A 2 -34.08 -29.77 19.77
CA LYS A 2 -32.90 -30.65 19.87
C LYS A 2 -31.66 -29.79 19.60
N PHE A 3 -30.87 -29.52 20.65
CA PHE A 3 -29.54 -28.95 20.52
C PHE A 3 -28.70 -29.87 19.63
N ARG A 4 -28.40 -29.42 18.38
CA ARG A 4 -27.43 -30.09 17.54
C ARG A 4 -26.05 -29.89 18.16
N LYS A 5 -25.36 -31.00 18.45
CA LYS A 5 -23.96 -31.06 18.92
C LYS A 5 -23.07 -30.19 18.04
N PRO A 6 -22.06 -29.50 18.62
CA PRO A 6 -21.07 -28.78 17.85
C PRO A 6 -20.38 -29.75 16.87
N PHE A 7 -20.07 -29.26 15.68
CA PHE A 7 -19.42 -29.99 14.59
C PHE A 7 -18.40 -30.99 15.11
N GLY A 8 -18.77 -32.26 15.14
CA GLY A 8 -17.86 -33.35 15.45
C GLY A 8 -16.69 -33.33 14.47
N ALA A 9 -15.49 -33.44 14.99
CA ALA A 9 -14.28 -33.59 14.17
C ALA A 9 -14.54 -34.73 13.17
N LYS A 10 -14.56 -34.40 11.86
CA LYS A 10 -14.66 -35.44 10.83
C LYS A 10 -13.41 -36.30 10.97
N GLN A 11 -13.57 -37.63 11.00
CA GLN A 11 -12.45 -38.56 10.99
C GLN A 11 -11.39 -38.11 9.94
N GLY A 12 -10.17 -37.86 10.40
CA GLY A 12 -9.05 -37.40 9.54
C GLY A 12 -8.75 -35.89 9.52
N ASP A 13 -9.41 -35.03 10.38
CA ASP A 13 -9.02 -33.63 10.53
C ASP A 13 -8.01 -33.45 11.70
N MET A 14 -7.13 -32.46 11.55
CA MET A 14 -6.14 -32.06 12.56
C MET A 14 -6.82 -31.65 13.89
N GLY A 15 -6.29 -32.09 15.03
CA GLY A 15 -6.75 -31.67 16.35
C GLY A 15 -6.56 -30.16 16.58
N PRO A 16 -7.38 -29.53 17.45
CA PRO A 16 -7.24 -28.07 17.69
C PRO A 16 -5.91 -27.71 18.32
N VAL A 17 -5.38 -28.51 19.22
CA VAL A 17 -4.09 -28.28 19.88
C VAL A 17 -2.96 -28.33 18.83
N LEU A 18 -2.91 -29.38 18.01
CA LEU A 18 -1.90 -29.51 16.96
C LEU A 18 -1.96 -28.35 15.97
N PHE A 19 -3.17 -27.88 15.62
CA PHE A 19 -3.34 -26.72 14.74
C PHE A 19 -2.64 -25.48 15.34
N TRP A 20 -2.89 -25.16 16.61
CA TRP A 20 -2.30 -23.98 17.24
C TRP A 20 -0.79 -24.13 17.48
N VAL A 21 -0.34 -25.34 17.84
CA VAL A 21 1.11 -25.61 17.95
C VAL A 21 1.80 -25.35 16.62
N LEU A 22 1.24 -25.83 15.51
CA LEU A 22 1.82 -25.58 14.18
C LEU A 22 1.77 -24.11 13.78
N VAL A 23 0.71 -23.38 14.12
CA VAL A 23 0.65 -21.93 13.90
C VAL A 23 1.78 -21.23 14.66
N VAL A 24 1.95 -21.55 15.95
CA VAL A 24 3.05 -20.96 16.77
C VAL A 24 4.42 -21.32 16.22
N VAL A 25 4.63 -22.57 15.82
CA VAL A 25 5.90 -23.02 15.22
C VAL A 25 6.19 -22.28 13.92
N LEU A 26 5.18 -22.08 13.07
CA LEU A 26 5.35 -21.31 11.83
C LEU A 26 5.65 -19.83 12.12
N ILE A 27 4.97 -19.21 13.09
CA ILE A 27 5.28 -17.83 13.49
C ILE A 27 6.71 -17.75 14.02
N ALA A 28 7.10 -18.64 14.94
CA ALA A 28 8.46 -18.67 15.49
C ALA A 28 9.52 -18.87 14.40
N GLY A 29 9.29 -19.79 13.47
CA GLY A 29 10.16 -19.99 12.31
C GLY A 29 10.28 -18.74 11.45
N ARG A 30 9.19 -18.01 11.24
CA ARG A 30 9.19 -16.75 10.51
C ARG A 30 9.99 -15.66 11.21
N LEU A 31 9.88 -15.56 12.54
CA LEU A 31 10.65 -14.60 13.34
C LEU A 31 12.15 -14.95 13.36
N VAL A 32 12.50 -16.24 13.42
CA VAL A 32 13.89 -16.69 13.26
C VAL A 32 14.45 -16.28 11.90
N LEU A 33 13.67 -16.41 10.83
CA LEU A 33 14.08 -15.90 9.51
C LEU A 33 14.34 -14.39 9.55
N ALA A 34 13.44 -13.62 10.14
CA ALA A 34 13.58 -12.17 10.26
C ALA A 34 14.84 -11.79 11.07
N SER A 35 15.14 -12.53 12.16
CA SER A 35 16.34 -12.29 12.96
C SER A 35 17.67 -12.62 12.26
N CYS A 36 17.61 -13.35 11.14
CA CYS A 36 18.77 -13.62 10.29
C CYS A 36 19.01 -12.56 9.21
N GLN A 37 18.11 -11.57 9.08
CA GLN A 37 18.17 -10.54 8.04
C GLN A 37 18.56 -9.20 8.66
N ASP A 38 19.23 -8.35 7.88
CA ASP A 38 19.56 -6.99 8.27
C ASP A 38 18.63 -6.01 7.58
N VAL A 39 18.39 -4.85 8.19
CA VAL A 39 17.60 -3.78 7.56
C VAL A 39 18.41 -3.04 6.51
N TYR A 40 17.70 -2.50 5.55
CA TYR A 40 18.23 -1.66 4.51
C TYR A 40 17.75 -0.22 4.72
N VAL A 41 18.69 0.73 4.71
CA VAL A 41 18.44 2.16 4.91
C VAL A 41 19.08 2.94 3.78
N TRP A 42 18.38 3.90 3.23
CA TRP A 42 18.86 4.71 2.12
C TRP A 42 18.79 6.20 2.45
N ILE A 43 19.67 6.67 3.36
CA ILE A 43 19.64 8.03 3.89
C ILE A 43 20.03 9.02 2.81
N ASP A 44 21.25 8.92 2.28
CA ASP A 44 21.81 9.91 1.33
C ASP A 44 21.09 9.92 -0.03
N GLY A 45 20.43 8.84 -0.41
CA GLY A 45 19.71 8.73 -1.67
C GLY A 45 18.20 8.95 -1.57
N ALA A 46 17.63 8.99 -0.36
CA ALA A 46 16.19 9.09 -0.16
C ALA A 46 15.77 9.95 1.05
N PRO A 47 16.23 11.22 1.12
CA PRO A 47 15.87 12.13 2.20
C PRO A 47 14.36 12.36 2.28
N LEU A 48 13.65 12.20 1.16
CA LEU A 48 12.20 12.34 1.04
C LEU A 48 11.43 11.09 1.54
N ASP A 49 12.09 9.98 1.75
CA ASP A 49 11.50 8.67 2.04
C ASP A 49 11.93 8.12 3.40
N ASP A 50 13.06 7.41 3.44
CA ASP A 50 13.54 6.68 4.61
C ASP A 50 13.90 7.65 5.74
N GLU A 51 14.64 8.69 5.42
CA GLU A 51 15.08 9.69 6.40
C GLU A 51 13.90 10.48 6.96
N LEU A 52 12.98 10.95 6.11
CA LEU A 52 11.79 11.66 6.53
C LEU A 52 10.97 10.87 7.56
N MET A 53 10.68 9.60 7.26
CA MET A 53 9.89 8.74 8.16
C MET A 53 10.61 8.46 9.47
N PHE A 54 11.91 8.27 9.42
CA PHE A 54 12.73 8.00 10.59
C PHE A 54 12.85 9.22 11.52
N ARG A 55 13.17 10.40 10.97
CA ARG A 55 13.22 11.67 11.73
C ARG A 55 11.89 11.99 12.39
N ALA A 56 10.78 11.78 11.67
CA ALA A 56 9.45 11.95 12.24
C ALA A 56 9.19 10.96 13.39
N ALA A 57 9.65 9.71 13.26
CA ALA A 57 9.53 8.73 14.34
C ALA A 57 10.32 9.12 15.59
N GLN A 58 11.56 9.61 15.42
CA GLN A 58 12.37 10.16 16.50
C GLN A 58 11.69 11.36 17.18
N SER A 59 11.13 12.27 16.37
CA SER A 59 10.40 13.43 16.88
C SER A 59 9.16 13.02 17.69
N ILE A 60 8.40 12.03 17.24
CA ILE A 60 7.24 11.48 17.94
C ILE A 60 7.67 10.91 19.30
N THR A 61 8.76 10.14 19.34
CA THR A 61 9.27 9.58 20.62
C THR A 61 9.80 10.64 21.58
N ALA A 62 10.26 11.79 21.06
CA ALA A 62 10.63 12.96 21.83
C ALA A 62 9.44 13.83 22.28
N GLY A 63 8.19 13.50 21.88
CA GLY A 63 6.98 14.22 22.22
C GLY A 63 6.66 15.44 21.33
N ASN A 64 7.35 15.59 20.18
CA ASN A 64 7.23 16.76 19.31
C ASN A 64 6.43 16.50 18.01
N TRP A 65 5.58 15.47 17.97
CA TRP A 65 4.85 15.02 16.79
C TRP A 65 5.81 14.79 15.63
N LEU A 66 5.58 15.34 14.42
CA LEU A 66 6.46 15.14 13.26
C LEU A 66 7.68 16.07 13.21
N GLY A 67 7.86 16.95 14.20
CA GLY A 67 8.95 17.91 14.27
C GLY A 67 8.62 19.29 13.76
N ALA A 68 9.64 20.08 13.43
CA ALA A 68 9.47 21.40 12.84
C ALA A 68 8.84 21.29 11.44
N TYR A 69 8.00 22.28 11.10
CA TYR A 69 7.39 22.32 9.77
C TYR A 69 8.39 22.78 8.71
N ASP A 70 8.41 22.04 7.62
CA ASP A 70 9.13 22.35 6.39
C ASP A 70 8.38 21.75 5.18
N TYR A 71 8.96 21.88 3.97
CA TYR A 71 8.34 21.36 2.74
C TYR A 71 8.13 19.83 2.70
N LEU A 72 8.73 19.09 3.62
CA LEU A 72 8.62 17.63 3.72
C LEU A 72 7.66 17.17 4.82
N THR A 73 7.48 17.96 5.89
CA THR A 73 6.83 17.53 7.14
C THR A 73 5.44 16.91 6.92
N LEU A 74 4.59 17.51 6.09
CA LEU A 74 3.25 17.00 5.75
C LEU A 74 3.15 16.48 4.32
N SER A 75 4.27 16.26 3.64
CA SER A 75 4.28 15.84 2.24
C SER A 75 3.80 14.40 2.03
N LYS A 76 3.83 13.56 3.06
CA LYS A 76 3.47 12.14 2.99
C LYS A 76 2.51 11.73 4.10
N GLN A 77 1.86 10.58 3.90
CA GLN A 77 1.08 9.92 4.95
C GLN A 77 2.02 9.33 6.00
N MET A 78 1.92 9.79 7.24
CA MET A 78 2.96 9.60 8.27
C MET A 78 2.70 8.44 9.26
N PHE A 79 1.71 7.58 9.03
CA PHE A 79 1.43 6.49 9.96
C PHE A 79 2.62 5.52 10.14
N PHE A 80 3.46 5.38 9.13
CA PHE A 80 4.66 4.55 9.26
C PHE A 80 5.64 5.11 10.30
N ALA A 81 5.78 6.43 10.40
CA ALA A 81 6.57 7.05 11.46
C ALA A 81 5.99 6.76 12.87
N VAL A 82 4.64 6.80 12.99
CA VAL A 82 3.96 6.41 14.23
C VAL A 82 4.20 4.94 14.56
N TRP A 83 4.21 4.06 13.55
CA TRP A 83 4.52 2.64 13.72
C TRP A 83 5.96 2.42 14.20
N LEU A 84 6.95 3.10 13.62
CA LEU A 84 8.34 3.02 14.08
C LEU A 84 8.49 3.49 15.52
N ALA A 85 7.89 4.64 15.88
CA ALA A 85 7.86 5.16 17.24
C ALA A 85 7.21 4.18 18.22
N PHE A 86 6.10 3.56 17.83
CA PHE A 86 5.41 2.54 18.63
C PHE A 86 6.29 1.31 18.89
N LEU A 87 6.97 0.80 17.87
CA LEU A 87 7.88 -0.34 18.04
C LEU A 87 9.06 0.01 18.95
N HIS A 88 9.66 1.19 18.76
CA HIS A 88 10.75 1.68 19.60
C HIS A 88 10.35 1.75 21.08
N LEU A 89 9.20 2.37 21.38
CA LEU A 89 8.67 2.48 22.75
C LEU A 89 8.38 1.12 23.39
N LEU A 90 8.03 0.10 22.60
CA LEU A 90 7.82 -1.26 23.09
C LEU A 90 9.10 -2.10 23.17
N GLY A 91 10.23 -1.61 22.66
CA GLY A 91 11.46 -2.37 22.51
C GLY A 91 11.34 -3.56 21.56
N VAL A 92 10.45 -3.48 20.55
CA VAL A 92 10.24 -4.52 19.56
C VAL A 92 11.08 -4.22 18.31
N PRO A 93 12.00 -5.11 17.90
CA PRO A 93 12.80 -4.92 16.70
C PRO A 93 11.91 -4.71 15.45
N TYR A 94 12.30 -3.76 14.60
CA TYR A 94 11.52 -3.35 13.42
C TYR A 94 11.09 -4.51 12.52
N LEU A 95 12.04 -5.40 12.15
CA LEU A 95 11.71 -6.54 11.29
C LEU A 95 10.74 -7.51 11.96
N MET A 96 10.90 -7.75 13.26
CA MET A 96 9.99 -8.64 14.01
C MET A 96 8.58 -8.05 14.08
N GLY A 97 8.45 -6.74 14.32
CA GLY A 97 7.16 -6.05 14.33
C GLY A 97 6.42 -6.20 13.00
N GLY A 98 7.08 -5.95 11.89
CA GLY A 98 6.51 -6.11 10.55
C GLY A 98 6.10 -7.56 10.23
N GLN A 99 6.94 -8.54 10.62
CA GLN A 99 6.62 -9.96 10.40
C GLN A 99 5.47 -10.46 11.28
N LEU A 100 5.37 -9.99 12.52
CA LEU A 100 4.23 -10.31 13.39
C LEU A 100 2.93 -9.73 12.82
N LEU A 101 2.96 -8.50 12.32
CA LEU A 101 1.81 -7.86 11.68
C LEU A 101 1.36 -8.67 10.46
N MET A 102 2.30 -9.11 9.60
CA MET A 102 2.00 -9.92 8.41
C MET A 102 1.48 -11.32 8.78
N CYS A 103 2.06 -11.98 9.78
CA CYS A 103 1.57 -13.27 10.30
C CYS A 103 0.13 -13.13 10.85
N GLY A 104 -0.15 -12.04 11.56
CA GLY A 104 -1.51 -11.74 12.04
C GLY A 104 -2.50 -11.57 10.89
N ALA A 105 -2.13 -10.82 9.85
CA ALA A 105 -2.96 -10.62 8.67
C ALA A 105 -3.20 -11.93 7.89
N ALA A 106 -2.17 -12.76 7.73
CA ALA A 106 -2.26 -14.08 7.12
C ALA A 106 -3.21 -15.01 7.91
N LEU A 107 -3.12 -15.00 9.23
CA LEU A 107 -4.00 -15.76 10.10
C LEU A 107 -5.45 -15.25 10.00
N ALA A 108 -5.64 -13.94 10.00
CA ALA A 108 -6.95 -13.32 9.80
C ALA A 108 -7.58 -13.73 8.47
N ALA A 109 -6.81 -13.73 7.37
CA ALA A 109 -7.27 -14.16 6.06
C ALA A 109 -7.68 -15.65 6.04
N ALA A 110 -6.89 -16.53 6.66
CA ALA A 110 -7.20 -17.94 6.80
C ALA A 110 -8.50 -18.16 7.61
N PHE A 111 -8.71 -17.38 8.68
CA PHE A 111 -9.95 -17.44 9.47
C PHE A 111 -11.13 -16.74 8.80
N ALA A 112 -10.91 -15.71 7.98
CA ALA A 112 -11.98 -15.11 7.17
C ALA A 112 -12.63 -16.16 6.27
N LEU A 113 -11.83 -17.03 5.64
CA LEU A 113 -12.26 -18.12 4.79
C LEU A 113 -12.73 -19.36 5.56
N ALA A 114 -12.66 -19.42 6.91
CA ALA A 114 -13.01 -20.60 7.70
C ALA A 114 -14.42 -21.19 7.43
N PRO A 115 -15.48 -20.40 7.14
CA PRO A 115 -16.78 -20.96 6.79
C PRO A 115 -16.76 -21.86 5.54
N VAL A 116 -15.85 -21.62 4.63
CA VAL A 116 -15.70 -22.34 3.35
C VAL A 116 -14.49 -23.27 3.30
N LEU A 117 -13.65 -23.22 4.34
CA LEU A 117 -12.52 -24.13 4.58
C LEU A 117 -12.84 -25.09 5.74
N PRO A 118 -13.50 -26.23 5.48
CA PRO A 118 -14.06 -27.06 6.53
C PRO A 118 -13.01 -27.78 7.39
N ARG A 119 -11.79 -27.98 6.87
CA ARG A 119 -10.70 -28.68 7.56
C ARG A 119 -9.66 -27.70 8.08
N ARG A 120 -9.11 -27.93 9.28
CA ARG A 120 -8.10 -27.07 9.89
C ARG A 120 -6.80 -27.03 9.08
N TRP A 121 -6.37 -28.16 8.50
CA TRP A 121 -5.18 -28.17 7.64
C TRP A 121 -5.28 -27.21 6.44
N MET A 122 -6.49 -27.00 5.88
CA MET A 122 -6.69 -26.03 4.78
C MET A 122 -6.45 -24.60 5.26
N ARG A 123 -6.87 -24.26 6.48
CA ARG A 123 -6.61 -22.95 7.10
C ARG A 123 -5.14 -22.77 7.41
N LEU A 124 -4.48 -23.84 7.90
CA LEU A 124 -3.04 -23.85 8.13
C LEU A 124 -2.27 -23.66 6.81
N ALA A 125 -2.71 -24.29 5.72
CA ALA A 125 -2.13 -24.11 4.40
C ALA A 125 -2.26 -22.65 3.91
N VAL A 126 -3.46 -22.05 4.02
CA VAL A 126 -3.65 -20.62 3.65
C VAL A 126 -2.76 -19.71 4.50
N PHE A 127 -2.71 -19.94 5.82
CA PHE A 127 -1.84 -19.20 6.72
C PHE A 127 -0.36 -19.35 6.32
N GLY A 128 0.12 -20.57 6.13
CA GLY A 128 1.52 -20.83 5.74
C GLY A 128 1.89 -20.20 4.40
N LEU A 129 1.02 -20.34 3.39
CA LEU A 129 1.24 -19.72 2.07
C LEU A 129 1.37 -18.19 2.16
N LEU A 130 0.57 -17.53 2.97
CA LEU A 130 0.63 -16.07 3.13
C LEU A 130 1.79 -15.64 4.02
N ALA A 131 2.01 -16.30 5.17
CA ALA A 131 3.05 -15.95 6.14
C ALA A 131 4.47 -16.22 5.61
N TYR A 132 4.64 -17.21 4.73
CA TYR A 132 5.91 -17.56 4.10
C TYR A 132 6.00 -17.10 2.64
N SER A 133 5.17 -16.13 2.26
CA SER A 133 5.30 -15.47 0.95
C SER A 133 6.73 -14.94 0.78
N PRO A 134 7.42 -15.24 -0.32
CA PRO A 134 8.75 -14.69 -0.60
C PRO A 134 8.78 -13.16 -0.55
N ALA A 135 7.74 -12.51 -1.04
CA ALA A 135 7.62 -11.06 -1.02
C ALA A 135 7.70 -10.47 0.41
N ALA A 136 7.23 -11.18 1.43
CA ALA A 136 7.29 -10.71 2.82
C ALA A 136 8.69 -10.88 3.46
N ALA A 137 9.63 -11.56 2.79
CA ALA A 137 11.02 -11.72 3.21
C ALA A 137 12.02 -11.20 2.18
N ALA A 138 11.53 -10.57 1.12
CA ALA A 138 12.37 -10.01 0.07
C ALA A 138 13.22 -8.85 0.62
N SER A 139 14.39 -8.64 0.05
CA SER A 139 15.29 -7.59 0.51
C SER A 139 14.66 -6.19 0.50
N PHE A 140 13.73 -5.92 -0.42
CA PHE A 140 13.01 -4.64 -0.44
C PHE A 140 12.07 -4.45 0.76
N THR A 141 11.51 -5.51 1.36
CA THR A 141 10.71 -5.40 2.59
C THR A 141 11.58 -5.15 3.82
N LEU A 142 12.90 -5.34 3.68
CA LEU A 142 13.88 -5.02 4.71
C LEU A 142 14.20 -3.53 4.76
N ARG A 143 13.86 -2.77 3.71
CA ARG A 143 13.97 -1.31 3.71
C ARG A 143 13.14 -0.69 4.83
N VAL A 144 13.68 0.32 5.48
CA VAL A 144 12.97 1.04 6.53
C VAL A 144 11.95 1.98 5.91
N TYR A 145 10.91 1.39 5.32
CA TYR A 145 9.90 2.14 4.59
C TYR A 145 8.50 1.48 4.71
N ARG A 146 7.50 2.21 4.28
CA ARG A 146 6.07 1.91 4.42
C ARG A 146 5.65 0.52 3.94
N ASP A 147 6.37 -0.05 2.98
CA ASP A 147 6.07 -1.36 2.38
C ASP A 147 6.29 -2.54 3.33
N ASN A 148 6.94 -2.32 4.47
CA ASN A 148 7.03 -3.31 5.55
C ASN A 148 5.66 -3.63 6.18
N ILE A 149 4.76 -2.64 6.30
CA ILE A 149 3.46 -2.80 6.97
C ILE A 149 2.26 -2.71 6.02
N PHE A 150 2.35 -1.95 4.93
CA PHE A 150 1.23 -1.66 4.05
C PHE A 150 0.53 -2.90 3.47
N PRO A 151 1.24 -3.95 3.00
CA PRO A 151 0.62 -5.18 2.52
C PRO A 151 -0.19 -5.90 3.61
N ALA A 152 0.30 -5.92 4.84
CA ALA A 152 -0.40 -6.54 5.97
C ALA A 152 -1.68 -5.79 6.32
N LEU A 153 -1.63 -4.44 6.36
CA LEU A 153 -2.81 -3.60 6.63
C LEU A 153 -3.89 -3.80 5.56
N CYS A 154 -3.50 -3.82 4.29
CA CYS A 154 -4.40 -4.13 3.18
C CYS A 154 -5.01 -5.54 3.34
N LEU A 155 -4.20 -6.54 3.66
CA LEU A 155 -4.69 -7.91 3.86
C LEU A 155 -5.67 -8.01 5.03
N TYR A 156 -5.49 -7.26 6.13
CA TYR A 156 -6.46 -7.15 7.21
C TYR A 156 -7.79 -6.57 6.73
N ALA A 157 -7.76 -5.52 5.88
CA ALA A 157 -8.97 -4.95 5.31
C ALA A 157 -9.73 -6.00 4.47
N PHE A 158 -9.06 -6.68 3.54
CA PHE A 158 -9.66 -7.75 2.73
C PHE A 158 -10.21 -8.89 3.60
N ALA A 159 -9.44 -9.37 4.57
CA ALA A 159 -9.86 -10.42 5.49
C ALA A 159 -11.11 -10.01 6.29
N GLY A 160 -11.15 -8.75 6.74
CA GLY A 160 -12.29 -8.19 7.45
C GLY A 160 -13.56 -8.21 6.62
N PHE A 161 -13.56 -7.64 5.40
CA PHE A 161 -14.73 -7.63 4.51
C PHE A 161 -15.16 -9.03 4.09
N ILE A 162 -14.23 -9.93 3.74
CA ILE A 162 -14.52 -11.33 3.42
C ILE A 162 -15.13 -12.04 4.65
N GLY A 163 -14.56 -11.79 5.83
CA GLY A 163 -15.03 -12.35 7.09
C GLY A 163 -16.49 -11.98 7.41
N VAL A 164 -16.85 -10.71 7.18
CA VAL A 164 -18.24 -10.22 7.32
C VAL A 164 -19.15 -10.86 6.29
N ALA A 165 -18.78 -10.83 5.00
CA ALA A 165 -19.59 -11.34 3.91
C ALA A 165 -19.95 -12.82 4.10
N LEU A 166 -18.97 -13.65 4.45
CA LEU A 166 -19.15 -15.09 4.66
C LEU A 166 -19.89 -15.45 5.98
N ARG A 167 -20.15 -14.46 6.85
CA ARG A 167 -20.87 -14.63 8.13
C ARG A 167 -22.10 -13.76 8.24
N CYS A 168 -22.57 -13.20 7.13
CA CYS A 168 -23.67 -12.23 7.11
C CYS A 168 -24.99 -12.77 7.71
N ALA A 169 -25.24 -14.07 7.65
CA ALA A 169 -26.40 -14.73 8.28
C ALA A 169 -26.24 -14.92 9.80
N GLY A 170 -25.02 -14.85 10.34
CA GLY A 170 -24.73 -15.08 11.74
C GLY A 170 -25.13 -13.91 12.65
N PRO A 171 -25.00 -14.03 13.98
CA PRO A 171 -25.30 -12.94 14.90
C PRO A 171 -24.34 -11.76 14.71
N VAL A 172 -24.87 -10.54 14.74
CA VAL A 172 -24.10 -9.28 14.53
C VAL A 172 -22.87 -9.21 15.46
N ARG A 173 -23.01 -9.62 16.72
CA ARG A 173 -21.89 -9.62 17.69
C ARG A 173 -20.65 -10.36 17.17
N ARG A 174 -20.83 -11.43 16.38
CA ARG A 174 -19.70 -12.16 15.78
C ARG A 174 -19.12 -11.49 14.54
N GLN A 175 -19.84 -10.52 13.98
CA GLN A 175 -19.37 -9.75 12.83
C GLN A 175 -18.57 -8.50 13.25
N LEU A 176 -18.77 -8.00 14.50
CA LEU A 176 -18.14 -6.76 14.97
C LEU A 176 -16.60 -6.79 14.87
N GLY A 177 -15.98 -7.90 15.26
CA GLY A 177 -14.51 -8.04 15.14
C GLY A 177 -14.01 -7.99 13.68
N TRP A 178 -14.79 -8.55 12.75
CA TRP A 178 -14.46 -8.49 11.32
C TRP A 178 -14.68 -7.09 10.73
N LEU A 179 -15.76 -6.41 11.15
CA LEU A 179 -16.03 -5.03 10.77
C LEU A 179 -14.94 -4.07 11.30
N ALA A 180 -14.56 -4.27 12.57
CA ALA A 180 -13.46 -3.48 13.14
C ALA A 180 -12.13 -3.74 12.41
N MET A 181 -11.84 -5.00 12.12
CA MET A 181 -10.64 -5.38 11.35
C MET A 181 -10.64 -4.76 9.94
N ALA A 182 -11.78 -4.79 9.23
CA ALA A 182 -11.92 -4.17 7.93
C ALA A 182 -11.67 -2.66 7.99
N GLY A 183 -12.29 -1.97 8.96
CA GLY A 183 -12.18 -0.52 9.11
C GLY A 183 -10.81 -0.07 9.59
N LEU A 184 -10.23 -0.74 10.57
CA LEU A 184 -8.87 -0.41 11.03
C LEU A 184 -7.83 -0.75 9.96
N GLY A 185 -7.93 -1.91 9.31
CA GLY A 185 -7.02 -2.27 8.21
C GLY A 185 -7.07 -1.24 7.08
N MET A 186 -8.27 -0.83 6.65
CA MET A 186 -8.46 0.18 5.61
C MET A 186 -8.02 1.57 6.08
N GLY A 187 -8.37 1.97 7.29
CA GLY A 187 -8.03 3.30 7.84
C GLY A 187 -6.53 3.47 8.05
N LEU A 188 -5.87 2.48 8.63
CA LEU A 188 -4.41 2.51 8.83
C LEU A 188 -3.67 2.44 7.49
N ALA A 189 -4.15 1.64 6.51
CA ALA A 189 -3.59 1.64 5.17
C ALA A 189 -3.73 3.02 4.50
N TRP A 190 -4.88 3.69 4.67
CA TRP A 190 -5.14 5.03 4.12
C TRP A 190 -4.14 6.08 4.59
N ILE A 191 -3.87 6.09 5.90
CA ILE A 191 -2.91 7.04 6.50
C ILE A 191 -1.45 6.57 6.47
N THR A 192 -1.18 5.41 5.82
CA THR A 192 0.19 4.92 5.57
C THR A 192 0.70 5.36 4.20
N ARG A 193 -0.17 5.38 3.17
CA ARG A 193 0.20 5.73 1.80
C ARG A 193 -0.88 6.58 1.15
N GLU A 194 -0.46 7.51 0.30
CA GLU A 194 -1.32 8.45 -0.44
C GLU A 194 -2.32 7.72 -1.34
N ASP A 195 -1.93 6.57 -1.84
CA ASP A 195 -2.75 5.70 -2.68
C ASP A 195 -3.65 4.73 -1.90
N GLY A 196 -3.72 4.84 -0.57
CA GLY A 196 -4.54 3.96 0.30
C GLY A 196 -6.03 3.91 -0.07
N MET A 197 -6.54 4.92 -0.77
CA MET A 197 -7.91 4.97 -1.33
C MET A 197 -8.22 3.81 -2.28
N TRP A 198 -7.23 3.16 -2.88
CA TRP A 198 -7.45 2.04 -3.82
C TRP A 198 -8.26 0.89 -3.24
N LEU A 199 -8.37 0.79 -1.90
CA LEU A 199 -9.19 -0.22 -1.22
C LEU A 199 -10.71 0.05 -1.30
N LEU A 200 -11.13 1.31 -1.57
CA LEU A 200 -12.54 1.70 -1.58
C LEU A 200 -13.42 0.92 -2.55
N PRO A 201 -13.05 0.68 -3.80
CA PRO A 201 -13.90 -0.06 -4.73
C PRO A 201 -14.28 -1.44 -4.19
N PHE A 202 -13.32 -2.17 -3.60
CA PHE A 202 -13.58 -3.45 -2.97
C PHE A 202 -14.49 -3.31 -1.75
N ALA A 203 -14.21 -2.36 -0.86
CA ALA A 203 -14.99 -2.13 0.34
C ALA A 203 -16.47 -1.83 0.01
N VAL A 204 -16.71 -0.93 -0.94
CA VAL A 204 -18.06 -0.57 -1.38
C VAL A 204 -18.80 -1.77 -1.98
N VAL A 205 -18.16 -2.49 -2.92
CA VAL A 205 -18.78 -3.68 -3.54
C VAL A 205 -19.04 -4.77 -2.51
N ALA A 206 -18.10 -5.03 -1.60
CA ALA A 206 -18.27 -6.03 -0.54
C ALA A 206 -19.43 -5.68 0.41
N VAL A 207 -19.55 -4.41 0.79
CA VAL A 207 -20.66 -3.93 1.64
C VAL A 207 -22.00 -4.02 0.91
N ILE A 208 -22.09 -3.56 -0.35
CA ILE A 208 -23.32 -3.65 -1.16
C ILE A 208 -23.74 -5.11 -1.34
N ALA A 209 -22.81 -5.99 -1.74
CA ALA A 209 -23.11 -7.41 -1.93
C ALA A 209 -23.58 -8.07 -0.62
N THR A 210 -22.94 -7.74 0.50
CA THR A 210 -23.33 -8.24 1.83
C THR A 210 -24.69 -7.70 2.25
N ALA A 211 -24.97 -6.41 2.04
CA ALA A 211 -26.26 -5.79 2.35
C ALA A 211 -27.40 -6.44 1.55
N VAL A 212 -27.21 -6.63 0.24
CA VAL A 212 -28.17 -7.32 -0.63
C VAL A 212 -28.42 -8.75 -0.14
N ALA A 213 -27.37 -9.48 0.24
CA ALA A 213 -27.52 -10.82 0.80
C ALA A 213 -28.32 -10.81 2.11
N VAL A 214 -28.00 -9.90 3.04
CA VAL A 214 -28.76 -9.73 4.32
C VAL A 214 -30.23 -9.43 4.07
N LEU A 215 -30.54 -8.55 3.12
CA LEU A 215 -31.92 -8.17 2.79
C LEU A 215 -32.72 -9.33 2.16
N ARG A 216 -32.05 -10.20 1.40
CA ARG A 216 -32.67 -11.36 0.71
C ARG A 216 -32.76 -12.61 1.55
N LEU A 217 -32.06 -12.72 2.68
CA LEU A 217 -32.11 -13.91 3.55
C LEU A 217 -33.50 -14.05 4.21
N PRO A 218 -34.21 -15.17 4.00
CA PRO A 218 -35.53 -15.41 4.64
C PRO A 218 -35.33 -15.59 6.15
N GLY A 219 -36.33 -15.15 6.95
CA GLY A 219 -36.34 -15.35 8.40
C GLY A 219 -35.32 -14.56 9.22
N LEU A 220 -34.52 -13.70 8.61
CA LEU A 220 -33.53 -12.91 9.32
C LEU A 220 -34.18 -11.71 10.02
N ALA A 221 -34.08 -11.66 11.35
CA ALA A 221 -34.60 -10.55 12.14
C ALA A 221 -33.71 -9.31 12.04
N ARG A 222 -34.31 -8.11 12.22
CA ARG A 222 -33.61 -6.81 12.29
C ARG A 222 -32.69 -6.51 11.10
N ARG A 223 -33.12 -6.79 9.87
CA ARG A 223 -32.34 -6.60 8.64
C ARG A 223 -31.78 -5.19 8.51
N GLY A 224 -32.58 -4.15 8.79
CA GLY A 224 -32.13 -2.74 8.73
C GLY A 224 -30.95 -2.48 9.65
N GLY A 225 -31.00 -2.92 10.91
CA GLY A 225 -29.89 -2.75 11.85
C GLY A 225 -28.63 -3.52 11.44
N ARG A 226 -28.77 -4.69 10.77
CA ARG A 226 -27.66 -5.45 10.24
C ARG A 226 -26.99 -4.77 9.04
N VAL A 227 -27.77 -4.10 8.20
CA VAL A 227 -27.24 -3.31 7.09
C VAL A 227 -26.55 -2.06 7.63
N ALA A 228 -27.14 -1.37 8.62
CA ALA A 228 -26.54 -0.19 9.23
C ALA A 228 -25.15 -0.47 9.84
N VAL A 229 -24.96 -1.63 10.47
CA VAL A 229 -23.67 -2.03 11.06
C VAL A 229 -22.57 -2.20 9.99
N LEU A 230 -22.92 -2.43 8.72
CA LEU A 230 -21.94 -2.50 7.62
C LEU A 230 -21.25 -1.14 7.33
N ALA A 231 -21.75 -0.03 7.90
CA ALA A 231 -21.08 1.27 7.83
C ALA A 231 -19.89 1.41 8.80
N VAL A 232 -19.78 0.52 9.81
CA VAL A 232 -18.70 0.56 10.82
C VAL A 232 -17.29 0.63 10.23
N PRO A 233 -16.92 -0.12 9.18
CA PRO A 233 -15.59 0.01 8.58
C PRO A 233 -15.29 1.42 8.09
N PHE A 234 -16.23 2.07 7.43
CA PHE A 234 -16.05 3.45 6.94
C PHE A 234 -15.97 4.46 8.08
N ALA A 235 -16.77 4.27 9.14
CA ALA A 235 -16.71 5.11 10.34
C ALA A 235 -15.32 4.98 11.03
N LEU A 236 -14.80 3.78 11.18
CA LEU A 236 -13.46 3.56 11.75
C LEU A 236 -12.35 4.11 10.86
N THR A 237 -12.46 3.99 9.54
CA THR A 237 -11.53 4.65 8.60
C THR A 237 -11.57 6.16 8.79
N ALA A 238 -12.76 6.74 8.86
CA ALA A 238 -12.91 8.17 9.12
C ALA A 238 -12.31 8.57 10.48
N VAL A 239 -12.45 7.76 11.51
CA VAL A 239 -11.79 8.00 12.82
C VAL A 239 -10.28 8.01 12.67
N CYS A 240 -9.67 7.04 11.97
CA CYS A 240 -8.21 6.99 11.74
C CYS A 240 -7.73 8.25 11.01
N VAL A 241 -8.40 8.65 9.93
CA VAL A 241 -8.07 9.84 9.14
C VAL A 241 -8.20 11.12 9.98
N ASN A 242 -9.35 11.29 10.65
CA ASN A 242 -9.59 12.50 11.44
C ASN A 242 -8.69 12.59 12.69
N LEU A 243 -8.22 11.47 13.24
CA LEU A 243 -7.26 11.50 14.33
C LEU A 243 -5.92 12.12 13.87
N ILE A 244 -5.43 11.74 12.69
CA ILE A 244 -4.21 12.34 12.12
C ILE A 244 -4.47 13.83 11.77
N CYS A 245 -5.61 14.15 11.16
CA CYS A 245 -5.98 15.55 10.90
C CYS A 245 -6.01 16.38 12.19
N LEU A 246 -6.54 15.81 13.28
CA LEU A 246 -6.58 16.49 14.59
C LEU A 246 -5.18 16.74 15.13
N LEU A 247 -4.28 15.76 15.06
CA LEU A 247 -2.89 15.92 15.50
C LEU A 247 -2.17 16.97 14.66
N ASN A 248 -2.31 16.93 13.33
CA ASN A 248 -1.73 17.93 12.44
C ASN A 248 -2.32 19.33 12.69
N TRP A 249 -3.62 19.41 12.96
CA TRP A 249 -4.25 20.69 13.32
C TRP A 249 -3.72 21.26 14.65
N GLN A 250 -3.51 20.41 15.66
CA GLN A 250 -2.98 20.83 16.96
C GLN A 250 -1.53 21.34 16.88
N HIS A 251 -0.70 20.71 16.03
CA HIS A 251 0.72 21.04 15.94
C HIS A 251 1.05 22.06 14.84
N TYR A 252 0.30 22.05 13.75
CA TYR A 252 0.57 22.85 12.55
C TYR A 252 -0.59 23.76 12.14
N GLY A 253 -1.75 23.70 12.80
CA GLY A 253 -2.92 24.48 12.44
C GLY A 253 -3.60 24.03 11.13
N LEU A 254 -3.22 22.89 10.53
CA LEU A 254 -3.75 22.39 9.28
C LEU A 254 -4.58 21.11 9.49
N TRP A 255 -5.86 21.15 9.11
CA TRP A 255 -6.75 19.99 9.14
C TRP A 255 -6.60 19.14 7.87
N ALA A 256 -5.51 18.41 7.77
CA ALA A 256 -5.20 17.52 6.65
C ALA A 256 -4.33 16.36 7.12
N THR A 257 -4.31 15.24 6.40
CA THR A 257 -3.36 14.15 6.61
C THR A 257 -2.04 14.39 5.87
N SER A 258 -2.09 15.16 4.79
CA SER A 258 -0.95 15.53 3.94
C SER A 258 -1.32 16.81 3.18
N ASP A 259 -0.35 17.68 2.92
CA ASP A 259 -0.47 18.90 2.14
C ASP A 259 -0.01 18.73 0.69
N PHE A 260 0.38 17.51 0.31
CA PHE A 260 0.94 17.19 -1.00
C PHE A 260 -0.11 16.71 -2.02
N SER A 261 -0.94 15.76 -1.61
CA SER A 261 -1.91 15.10 -2.50
C SER A 261 -3.29 15.72 -2.50
N THR A 262 -3.53 16.65 -1.57
CA THR A 262 -4.80 17.38 -1.42
C THR A 262 -4.51 18.82 -0.99
N GLY A 263 -5.44 19.74 -1.26
CA GLY A 263 -5.32 21.16 -0.89
C GLY A 263 -4.54 21.98 -1.91
N ALA A 264 -4.04 23.12 -1.47
CA ALA A 264 -3.52 24.20 -2.32
C ALA A 264 -2.38 23.74 -3.27
N PHE A 265 -1.43 22.93 -2.80
CA PHE A 265 -0.36 22.43 -3.66
C PHE A 265 -0.88 21.53 -4.80
N ALA A 266 -1.80 20.62 -4.49
CA ALA A 266 -2.42 19.77 -5.50
C ALA A 266 -3.27 20.57 -6.50
N GLU A 267 -3.91 21.64 -6.06
CA GLU A 267 -4.65 22.57 -6.94
C GLU A 267 -3.70 23.34 -7.84
N ALA A 268 -2.60 23.86 -7.31
CA ALA A 268 -1.58 24.57 -8.09
C ALA A 268 -0.94 23.66 -9.16
N PHE A 269 -0.49 22.46 -8.76
CA PHE A 269 0.08 21.51 -9.70
C PHE A 269 -0.95 21.07 -10.76
N GLY A 270 -2.18 20.79 -10.34
CA GLY A 270 -3.28 20.48 -11.23
C GLY A 270 -3.56 21.60 -12.25
N ALA A 271 -3.52 22.88 -11.81
CA ALA A 271 -3.68 24.03 -12.69
C ALA A 271 -2.54 24.14 -13.71
N MET A 272 -1.28 23.93 -13.31
CA MET A 272 -0.13 23.92 -14.24
C MET A 272 -0.32 22.90 -15.37
N THR A 273 -0.82 21.71 -15.03
CA THR A 273 -1.04 20.63 -16.03
C THR A 273 -2.20 20.88 -16.99
N ARG A 274 -2.98 21.96 -16.82
CA ARG A 274 -4.04 22.41 -17.75
C ARG A 274 -3.49 23.12 -18.98
N VAL A 275 -2.31 23.77 -18.82
CA VAL A 275 -1.73 24.60 -19.88
C VAL A 275 -1.29 23.73 -21.05
N THR A 276 -1.67 24.12 -22.26
CA THR A 276 -1.32 23.42 -23.48
C THR A 276 0.18 23.57 -23.74
N HIS A 277 0.84 22.46 -23.98
CA HIS A 277 2.26 22.40 -24.31
C HIS A 277 2.44 22.03 -25.80
N GLU A 278 3.60 22.40 -26.35
CA GLU A 278 3.95 22.15 -27.75
C GLU A 278 4.61 20.79 -27.93
N ASP A 279 5.48 20.43 -26.99
CA ASP A 279 6.19 19.14 -26.99
C ASP A 279 5.57 18.15 -26.01
N TRP A 280 5.37 16.93 -26.48
CA TRP A 280 4.83 15.83 -25.70
C TRP A 280 5.92 14.87 -25.23
N ASP A 281 6.16 14.82 -23.92
CA ASP A 281 6.90 13.75 -23.26
C ASP A 281 6.00 13.06 -22.23
N PRO A 282 5.78 11.75 -22.31
CA PRO A 282 4.90 11.02 -21.39
C PRO A 282 5.26 11.21 -19.93
N LEU A 283 6.53 11.40 -19.59
CA LEU A 283 7.01 11.54 -18.22
C LEU A 283 7.04 12.97 -17.71
N VAL A 284 6.78 13.99 -18.56
CA VAL A 284 6.86 15.40 -18.22
C VAL A 284 5.47 16.03 -18.25
N ALA A 285 4.89 16.29 -17.08
CA ALA A 285 3.54 16.86 -16.99
C ALA A 285 3.51 18.39 -17.14
N VAL A 286 4.63 19.07 -16.84
CA VAL A 286 4.78 20.53 -16.96
C VAL A 286 6.11 20.82 -17.64
N PRO A 287 6.18 20.76 -18.98
CA PRO A 287 7.40 20.95 -19.74
C PRO A 287 7.91 22.41 -19.70
N ALA A 288 9.15 22.63 -20.16
CA ALA A 288 9.83 23.90 -20.08
C ALA A 288 9.06 25.05 -20.77
N ASP A 289 8.44 24.78 -21.94
CA ASP A 289 7.63 25.78 -22.64
C ASP A 289 6.40 26.23 -21.87
N VAL A 290 5.83 25.36 -21.06
CA VAL A 290 4.73 25.69 -20.15
C VAL A 290 5.24 26.50 -18.95
N ARG A 291 6.36 26.11 -18.37
CA ARG A 291 6.93 26.81 -17.23
C ARG A 291 7.33 28.25 -17.59
N GLU A 292 7.95 28.46 -18.76
CA GLU A 292 8.26 29.79 -19.28
C GLU A 292 7.01 30.68 -19.39
N LYS A 293 5.93 30.17 -20.00
CA LYS A 293 4.64 30.86 -20.09
C LYS A 293 4.07 31.22 -18.71
N LEU A 294 4.28 30.34 -17.72
CA LEU A 294 3.80 30.53 -16.36
C LEU A 294 4.63 31.58 -15.58
N TYR A 295 5.95 31.59 -15.74
CA TYR A 295 6.80 32.61 -15.10
C TYR A 295 6.44 34.03 -15.57
N ASP A 296 6.13 34.19 -16.85
CA ASP A 296 5.73 35.48 -17.42
C ASP A 296 4.38 36.02 -16.87
N GLN A 297 3.47 35.14 -16.46
CA GLN A 297 2.08 35.53 -16.16
C GLN A 297 1.64 35.27 -14.70
N VAL A 298 2.44 34.53 -13.94
CA VAL A 298 2.16 34.16 -12.55
C VAL A 298 3.30 34.62 -11.65
N PRO A 299 3.19 35.82 -11.04
CA PRO A 299 4.29 36.44 -10.27
C PRO A 299 4.82 35.55 -9.14
N GLU A 300 3.97 34.72 -8.54
CA GLU A 300 4.37 33.78 -7.49
C GLU A 300 5.36 32.74 -8.07
N LEU A 301 5.07 32.19 -9.24
CA LEU A 301 5.96 31.19 -9.87
C LEU A 301 7.25 31.81 -10.38
N ALA A 302 7.23 33.07 -10.84
CA ALA A 302 8.44 33.80 -11.26
C ALA A 302 9.49 33.87 -10.14
N GLN A 303 9.08 33.84 -8.86
CA GLN A 303 10.02 33.78 -7.72
C GLN A 303 10.82 32.48 -7.68
N LEU A 304 10.28 31.40 -8.26
CA LEU A 304 10.90 30.08 -8.25
C LEU A 304 11.80 29.84 -9.47
N GLU A 305 11.75 30.71 -10.48
CA GLU A 305 12.41 30.56 -11.78
C GLU A 305 13.92 30.36 -11.62
N TYR A 306 14.58 31.18 -10.79
CA TYR A 306 16.01 31.06 -10.54
C TYR A 306 16.42 29.64 -10.13
N TRP A 307 15.72 29.06 -9.16
CA TRP A 307 16.03 27.72 -8.67
C TRP A 307 15.73 26.64 -9.71
N LEU A 308 14.62 26.80 -10.42
CA LEU A 308 14.14 25.77 -11.36
C LEU A 308 14.87 25.81 -12.71
N GLU A 309 15.37 26.97 -13.15
CA GLU A 309 15.90 27.11 -14.51
C GLU A 309 17.39 27.56 -14.53
N GLU A 310 17.86 28.33 -13.56
CA GLU A 310 19.19 28.92 -13.61
C GLU A 310 20.22 28.22 -12.69
N ASP A 311 19.82 27.74 -11.51
CA ASP A 311 20.75 27.05 -10.60
C ASP A 311 21.02 25.62 -11.09
N GLU A 312 22.20 25.43 -11.73
CA GLU A 312 22.59 24.12 -12.29
C GLU A 312 22.62 23.00 -11.26
N LYS A 313 23.08 23.26 -10.03
CA LYS A 313 23.18 22.25 -8.98
C LYS A 313 21.80 21.79 -8.52
N PHE A 314 20.86 22.73 -8.43
CA PHE A 314 19.49 22.43 -8.09
C PHE A 314 18.84 21.60 -9.21
N ARG A 315 18.99 22.02 -10.46
CA ARG A 315 18.45 21.31 -11.63
C ARG A 315 18.99 19.89 -11.72
N ASP A 316 20.30 19.71 -11.64
CA ASP A 316 20.96 18.40 -11.72
C ASP A 316 20.47 17.42 -10.64
N ALA A 317 20.12 17.93 -9.45
CA ALA A 317 19.59 17.10 -8.38
C ALA A 317 18.18 16.54 -8.65
N TRP A 318 17.40 17.19 -9.53
CA TRP A 318 16.00 16.84 -9.75
C TRP A 318 15.68 16.37 -11.18
N ILE A 319 16.52 16.71 -12.16
CA ILE A 319 16.37 16.26 -13.55
C ILE A 319 17.00 14.87 -13.67
N GLY A 320 16.18 13.86 -13.75
CA GLY A 320 16.63 12.45 -13.80
C GLY A 320 17.30 12.03 -15.13
N ARG A 321 17.44 12.94 -16.13
CA ARG A 321 17.99 12.68 -17.46
C ARG A 321 18.97 13.78 -17.87
N PRO A 322 20.15 13.44 -18.40
CA PRO A 322 21.19 14.45 -18.72
C PRO A 322 20.78 15.51 -19.75
N ASP A 323 19.89 15.16 -20.68
CA ASP A 323 19.39 15.98 -21.79
C ASP A 323 17.89 16.26 -21.69
N GLY A 324 17.32 15.98 -20.50
CA GLY A 324 15.88 15.98 -20.30
C GLY A 324 15.36 17.21 -19.58
N ASP A 325 14.06 17.21 -19.47
CA ASP A 325 13.27 18.07 -18.63
C ASP A 325 12.94 17.37 -17.30
N TYR A 326 12.38 18.09 -16.35
CA TYR A 326 11.90 17.53 -15.09
C TYR A 326 10.85 16.44 -15.34
N GLN A 327 11.12 15.22 -14.93
CA GLN A 327 10.07 14.22 -14.85
C GLN A 327 9.02 14.66 -13.82
N THR A 328 7.76 14.35 -14.07
CA THR A 328 6.63 14.72 -13.21
C THR A 328 6.90 14.45 -11.74
N GLY A 329 7.46 13.28 -11.43
CA GLY A 329 7.81 12.88 -10.07
C GLY A 329 8.92 13.70 -9.43
N GLY A 330 9.93 14.12 -10.19
CA GLY A 330 10.98 15.01 -9.72
C GLY A 330 10.48 16.45 -9.58
N PHE A 331 9.64 16.89 -10.53
CA PHE A 331 9.21 18.28 -10.63
C PHE A 331 8.43 18.76 -9.41
N TYR A 332 7.47 17.99 -8.90
CA TYR A 332 6.74 18.47 -7.75
C TYR A 332 7.59 18.52 -6.47
N TRP A 333 8.64 17.72 -6.35
CA TRP A 333 9.60 17.86 -5.26
C TRP A 333 10.52 19.06 -5.47
N ALA A 334 10.96 19.31 -6.71
CA ALA A 334 11.71 20.50 -7.08
C ALA A 334 10.92 21.78 -6.78
N LEU A 335 9.64 21.86 -7.18
CA LEU A 335 8.75 22.97 -6.85
C LEU A 335 8.69 23.25 -5.35
N ARG A 336 8.44 22.22 -4.54
CA ARG A 336 8.34 22.37 -3.08
C ARG A 336 9.69 22.82 -2.48
N ARG A 337 10.80 22.29 -2.99
CA ARG A 337 12.13 22.67 -2.52
C ARG A 337 12.50 24.10 -2.90
N ALA A 338 12.21 24.53 -4.12
CA ALA A 338 12.38 25.90 -4.56
C ALA A 338 11.56 26.86 -3.69
N ALA A 339 10.29 26.54 -3.47
CA ALA A 339 9.41 27.31 -2.60
C ALA A 339 9.89 27.37 -1.14
N GLN A 340 10.56 26.32 -0.63
CA GLN A 340 11.21 26.36 0.68
C GLN A 340 12.35 27.39 0.70
N TYR A 341 13.14 27.49 -0.36
CA TYR A 341 14.21 28.49 -0.43
C TYR A 341 13.67 29.92 -0.48
N GLU A 342 12.51 30.12 -1.07
CA GLU A 342 11.80 31.41 -1.09
C GLU A 342 10.98 31.70 0.18
N GLY A 343 11.09 30.82 1.22
CA GLY A 343 10.45 31.06 2.51
C GLY A 343 8.95 30.70 2.56
N TRP A 344 8.38 30.08 1.52
CA TRP A 344 6.95 29.76 1.51
C TRP A 344 6.56 28.73 2.60
N TYR A 345 7.49 27.90 3.02
CA TYR A 345 7.28 26.85 4.03
C TYR A 345 7.66 27.27 5.45
N GLU A 346 7.61 28.57 5.78
CA GLU A 346 7.77 29.04 7.16
C GLU A 346 6.64 28.53 8.06
N THR A 347 5.40 28.53 7.54
CA THR A 347 4.21 27.94 8.19
C THR A 347 3.35 27.21 7.17
N PRO A 348 2.51 26.24 7.61
CA PRO A 348 1.56 25.58 6.72
C PRO A 348 0.56 26.54 6.07
N GLN A 349 0.20 27.62 6.77
CA GLN A 349 -0.71 28.64 6.29
C GLN A 349 -0.08 29.46 5.15
N THR A 350 1.16 29.93 5.35
CA THR A 350 1.92 30.65 4.30
C THR A 350 2.08 29.79 3.06
N ALA A 351 2.48 28.52 3.22
CA ALA A 351 2.61 27.61 2.11
C ALA A 351 1.26 27.41 1.36
N ALA A 352 0.18 27.22 2.10
CA ALA A 352 -1.16 27.07 1.50
C ALA A 352 -1.61 28.34 0.76
N GLU A 353 -1.33 29.53 1.31
CA GLU A 353 -1.68 30.83 0.69
C GLU A 353 -0.94 31.03 -0.64
N HIS A 354 0.39 30.79 -0.66
CA HIS A 354 1.17 30.90 -1.90
C HIS A 354 0.71 29.90 -2.98
N TRP A 355 0.55 28.63 -2.62
CA TRP A 355 0.09 27.63 -3.59
C TRP A 355 -1.34 27.90 -4.06
N GLN A 356 -2.22 28.41 -3.19
CA GLN A 356 -3.58 28.78 -3.59
C GLN A 356 -3.58 29.97 -4.55
N ALA A 357 -2.73 31.00 -4.31
CA ALA A 357 -2.59 32.13 -5.21
C ALA A 357 -2.11 31.68 -6.60
N VAL A 358 -1.14 30.76 -6.67
CA VAL A 358 -0.68 30.14 -7.92
C VAL A 358 -1.85 29.42 -8.63
N ALA A 359 -2.58 28.58 -7.90
CA ALA A 359 -3.71 27.83 -8.46
C ALA A 359 -4.80 28.75 -9.03
N ASP A 360 -5.19 29.75 -8.25
CA ASP A 360 -6.25 30.69 -8.62
C ASP A 360 -5.84 31.52 -9.84
N ARG A 361 -4.60 32.02 -9.86
CA ARG A 361 -4.09 32.83 -10.97
C ARG A 361 -4.01 32.03 -12.27
N ILE A 362 -3.48 30.81 -12.26
CA ILE A 362 -3.43 29.96 -13.46
C ILE A 362 -4.84 29.63 -13.93
N ASN A 363 -5.73 29.24 -13.02
CA ASN A 363 -7.10 28.92 -13.37
C ASN A 363 -7.86 30.12 -13.96
N GLU A 364 -7.64 31.35 -13.46
CA GLU A 364 -8.20 32.57 -14.02
C GLU A 364 -7.70 32.84 -15.45
N LEU A 365 -6.39 32.71 -15.66
CA LEU A 365 -5.77 32.88 -16.97
C LEU A 365 -6.26 31.86 -18.01
N CYS A 366 -6.42 30.59 -17.58
CA CYS A 366 -6.99 29.53 -18.42
C CYS A 366 -8.46 29.80 -18.75
N ASP A 367 -9.27 30.14 -17.74
CA ASP A 367 -10.72 30.31 -17.91
C ASP A 367 -11.08 31.59 -18.71
N SER A 368 -10.20 32.63 -18.65
CA SER A 368 -10.33 33.83 -19.49
C SER A 368 -9.76 33.69 -20.90
N GLY A 369 -9.07 32.59 -21.21
CA GLY A 369 -8.42 32.36 -22.50
C GLY A 369 -7.13 33.15 -22.71
N GLN A 370 -6.55 33.73 -21.66
CA GLN A 370 -5.24 34.41 -21.71
C GLN A 370 -4.09 33.40 -21.80
N LEU A 371 -4.25 32.24 -21.14
CA LEU A 371 -3.40 31.06 -21.32
C LEU A 371 -4.14 30.00 -22.14
N PRO A 372 -3.52 29.38 -23.13
CA PRO A 372 -4.11 28.24 -23.84
C PRO A 372 -4.14 27.03 -22.91
N CYS A 373 -5.34 26.50 -22.64
CA CYS A 373 -5.55 25.38 -21.74
C CYS A 373 -6.45 24.33 -22.37
N ASP A 374 -6.05 23.06 -22.36
CA ASP A 374 -6.74 21.94 -23.01
C ASP A 374 -7.50 21.03 -22.02
N LEU A 375 -7.34 21.25 -20.73
CA LEU A 375 -7.97 20.46 -19.68
C LEU A 375 -8.89 21.29 -18.77
N PRO A 376 -9.95 20.69 -18.20
CA PRO A 376 -10.77 21.34 -17.19
C PRO A 376 -9.97 21.56 -15.90
N ARG A 377 -10.52 22.35 -14.97
CA ARG A 377 -9.96 22.52 -13.61
C ARG A 377 -9.77 21.17 -12.94
N ARG A 378 -8.62 21.02 -12.30
CA ARG A 378 -8.25 19.80 -11.59
C ARG A 378 -7.43 20.11 -10.34
N SER A 379 -7.55 19.24 -9.34
CA SER A 379 -6.82 19.28 -8.07
C SER A 379 -6.14 17.93 -7.87
N SER A 380 -4.97 17.76 -8.49
CA SER A 380 -4.24 16.48 -8.45
C SER A 380 -2.79 16.67 -8.84
N THR A 381 -1.90 16.03 -8.11
CA THR A 381 -0.48 15.89 -8.44
C THR A 381 -0.22 14.74 -9.43
N THR A 382 -1.21 13.92 -9.72
CA THR A 382 -1.11 12.83 -10.71
C THR A 382 -1.23 13.42 -12.12
N ALA A 383 -0.43 12.94 -13.07
CA ALA A 383 -0.53 13.34 -14.47
C ALA A 383 -1.96 13.17 -15.02
N PRO A 384 -2.39 14.03 -15.96
CA PRO A 384 -3.70 13.89 -16.59
C PRO A 384 -3.77 12.61 -17.42
N ILE A 385 -4.94 11.95 -17.41
CA ILE A 385 -5.15 10.75 -18.23
C ILE A 385 -5.30 11.17 -19.68
N ARG A 386 -4.42 10.68 -20.55
CA ARG A 386 -4.42 10.91 -22.01
C ARG A 386 -4.55 9.60 -22.77
N ALA A 387 -5.06 9.66 -23.98
CA ALA A 387 -5.28 8.46 -24.82
C ALA A 387 -3.97 7.72 -25.14
N GLU A 388 -2.88 8.45 -25.26
CA GLU A 388 -1.52 7.98 -25.54
C GLU A 388 -0.99 7.03 -24.46
N TYR A 389 -1.48 7.16 -23.22
CA TYR A 389 -1.09 6.26 -22.12
C TYR A 389 -1.75 4.88 -22.18
N VAL A 390 -2.86 4.72 -22.92
CA VAL A 390 -3.67 3.48 -22.83
C VAL A 390 -2.86 2.24 -23.22
N ALA A 391 -2.18 2.26 -24.37
CA ALA A 391 -1.41 1.10 -24.82
C ALA A 391 -0.18 0.82 -23.95
N PRO A 392 0.67 1.81 -23.57
CA PRO A 392 1.78 1.59 -22.65
C PRO A 392 1.31 1.08 -21.27
N VAL A 393 0.25 1.66 -20.69
CA VAL A 393 -0.29 1.24 -19.39
C VAL A 393 -0.84 -0.19 -19.43
N LEU A 394 -1.48 -0.59 -20.54
CA LEU A 394 -1.93 -1.98 -20.70
C LEU A 394 -0.75 -2.95 -20.75
N ALA A 395 0.28 -2.64 -21.51
CA ALA A 395 1.48 -3.47 -21.60
C ALA A 395 2.17 -3.58 -20.24
N GLU A 396 2.38 -2.43 -19.58
CA GLU A 396 3.05 -2.34 -18.30
C GLU A 396 2.24 -2.96 -17.15
N GLY A 397 0.92 -2.82 -17.17
CA GLY A 397 0.03 -3.47 -16.19
C GLY A 397 0.06 -4.99 -16.28
N LEU A 398 0.14 -5.55 -17.48
CA LEU A 398 0.31 -6.99 -17.70
C LEU A 398 1.70 -7.47 -17.28
N HIS A 399 2.74 -6.68 -17.58
CA HIS A 399 4.10 -6.92 -17.11
C HIS A 399 4.16 -6.93 -15.58
N SER A 400 3.61 -5.91 -14.92
CA SER A 400 3.52 -5.81 -13.45
C SER A 400 2.79 -7.01 -12.83
N PHE A 401 1.69 -7.45 -13.46
CA PHE A 401 0.97 -8.64 -12.99
C PHE A 401 1.83 -9.91 -13.09
N TRP A 402 2.51 -10.12 -14.21
CA TRP A 402 3.39 -11.26 -14.41
C TRP A 402 4.59 -11.21 -13.47
N TYR A 403 5.19 -10.05 -13.32
CA TYR A 403 6.28 -9.79 -12.38
C TYR A 403 5.92 -10.18 -10.95
N ALA A 404 4.74 -9.75 -10.46
CA ALA A 404 4.27 -10.12 -9.14
C ALA A 404 3.91 -11.61 -9.04
N ALA A 405 3.26 -12.20 -10.05
CA ALA A 405 2.86 -13.60 -10.05
C ALA A 405 4.06 -14.57 -10.04
N THR A 406 5.20 -14.14 -10.61
CA THR A 406 6.44 -14.94 -10.66
C THR A 406 7.46 -14.56 -9.60
N PHE A 407 7.11 -13.67 -8.64
CA PHE A 407 8.00 -13.22 -7.57
C PHE A 407 9.37 -12.73 -8.07
N GLN A 408 9.37 -11.97 -9.17
CA GLN A 408 10.59 -11.33 -9.65
C GLN A 408 11.08 -10.34 -8.59
N ASP A 409 12.39 -10.21 -8.44
CA ASP A 409 13.07 -9.37 -7.45
C ASP A 409 12.61 -9.56 -5.99
N CYS A 410 11.99 -10.70 -5.68
CA CYS A 410 11.65 -11.10 -4.32
C CYS A 410 12.72 -11.98 -3.67
N ALA A 411 13.97 -11.84 -4.08
CA ALA A 411 15.07 -12.56 -3.43
C ALA A 411 15.27 -12.07 -1.98
N PRO A 412 15.61 -12.96 -1.04
CA PRO A 412 15.79 -12.62 0.37
C PRO A 412 17.05 -11.79 0.62
N TYR A 413 17.94 -11.72 -0.37
CA TYR A 413 19.22 -11.06 -0.29
C TYR A 413 19.75 -10.66 -1.67
N TYR A 414 20.26 -9.43 -1.76
CA TYR A 414 21.03 -8.93 -2.88
C TYR A 414 22.40 -8.44 -2.39
N ALA A 415 23.48 -8.93 -3.00
CA ALA A 415 24.85 -8.63 -2.58
C ALA A 415 25.24 -7.15 -2.78
N ASP A 416 24.64 -6.49 -3.74
CA ASP A 416 24.84 -5.10 -4.12
C ASP A 416 23.93 -4.12 -3.36
N GLN A 417 22.89 -4.60 -2.69
CA GLN A 417 22.01 -3.77 -1.89
C GLN A 417 22.61 -3.49 -0.52
N ARG A 418 23.13 -2.28 -0.35
CA ARG A 418 23.72 -1.81 0.90
C ARG A 418 23.04 -0.55 1.39
N SER A 419 22.98 -0.41 2.71
CA SER A 419 22.57 0.85 3.33
C SER A 419 23.51 1.96 2.93
N LEU A 420 22.96 3.13 2.58
CA LEU A 420 23.67 4.34 2.24
C LEU A 420 23.45 5.38 3.36
N GLY A 421 24.52 5.99 3.81
CA GLY A 421 24.54 7.00 4.87
C GLY A 421 25.88 7.01 5.59
N GLN A 422 26.10 8.04 6.40
CA GLN A 422 27.30 8.11 7.23
C GLN A 422 27.24 7.05 8.34
N PRO A 423 28.38 6.48 8.79
CA PRO A 423 28.40 5.44 9.82
C PRO A 423 27.70 5.86 11.12
N GLU A 424 27.81 7.13 11.50
CA GLU A 424 27.18 7.70 12.69
C GLU A 424 25.65 7.68 12.57
N ASP A 425 25.10 8.05 11.40
CA ASP A 425 23.67 8.03 11.14
C ASP A 425 23.13 6.60 11.12
N LEU A 426 23.84 5.68 10.46
CA LEU A 426 23.48 4.26 10.43
C LEU A 426 23.48 3.64 11.82
N ALA A 427 24.39 4.03 12.70
CA ALA A 427 24.41 3.59 14.11
C ALA A 427 23.14 4.03 14.86
N VAL A 428 22.66 5.26 14.61
CA VAL A 428 21.41 5.75 15.21
C VAL A 428 20.21 4.93 14.72
N TYR A 429 20.17 4.57 13.45
CA TYR A 429 19.11 3.67 12.93
C TYR A 429 19.16 2.29 13.58
N HIS A 430 20.37 1.71 13.72
CA HIS A 430 20.57 0.41 14.36
C HIS A 430 20.00 0.41 15.78
N GLU A 431 20.38 1.41 16.58
CA GLU A 431 19.93 1.53 17.99
C GLU A 431 18.41 1.72 18.06
N TYR A 432 17.86 2.65 17.26
CA TYR A 432 16.44 2.99 17.29
C TYR A 432 15.55 1.83 16.83
N LEU A 433 15.94 1.12 15.77
CA LEU A 433 15.16 0.03 15.18
C LEU A 433 15.36 -1.32 15.88
N GLY A 434 16.37 -1.47 16.73
CA GLY A 434 16.74 -2.74 17.35
C GLY A 434 17.11 -3.82 16.33
N CYS A 435 17.65 -3.44 15.17
CA CYS A 435 18.01 -4.32 14.07
C CYS A 435 19.38 -3.92 13.52
N THR A 436 20.17 -4.90 13.06
CA THR A 436 21.43 -4.62 12.37
C THR A 436 21.13 -4.01 10.99
N THR A 437 21.89 -2.97 10.65
CA THR A 437 21.84 -2.35 9.32
C THR A 437 22.83 -3.05 8.39
N ASN A 438 22.44 -3.18 7.13
CA ASN A 438 23.34 -3.63 6.08
C ASN A 438 24.15 -2.42 5.58
N ASP A 439 25.28 -2.15 6.20
CA ASP A 439 26.06 -0.95 5.94
C ASP A 439 27.41 -1.21 5.23
N ALA A 440 28.03 -0.13 4.72
CA ALA A 440 29.28 -0.20 4.00
C ALA A 440 30.48 -0.53 4.91
N ALA A 441 30.42 -0.27 6.21
CA ALA A 441 31.50 -0.61 7.14
C ALA A 441 31.67 -2.12 7.28
N GLN A 442 30.61 -2.88 7.13
CA GLN A 442 30.66 -4.34 7.07
C GLN A 442 31.12 -4.86 5.69
N ALA A 443 31.21 -3.99 4.68
CA ALA A 443 31.56 -4.36 3.31
C ALA A 443 33.06 -4.66 3.11
N GLY A 444 33.91 -4.30 4.04
CA GLY A 444 35.36 -4.65 4.02
C GLY A 444 35.63 -6.11 4.36
N THR A 445 34.63 -6.81 4.88
CA THR A 445 34.62 -8.25 5.01
C THR A 445 33.72 -8.83 3.93
N ASP A 446 34.14 -9.87 3.28
CA ASP A 446 33.50 -10.52 2.12
C ASP A 446 32.00 -10.81 2.22
N LEU A 447 31.15 -9.97 2.56
CA LEU A 447 29.71 -10.01 2.77
C LEU A 447 29.33 -9.88 4.26
N PRO A 448 28.52 -8.89 4.61
CA PRO A 448 27.98 -8.71 5.96
C PRO A 448 27.15 -9.90 6.47
N TYR A 449 26.87 -10.86 5.59
CA TYR A 449 26.04 -12.03 5.82
C TYR A 449 26.80 -13.34 5.82
N TYR A 450 28.12 -13.32 5.85
CA TYR A 450 28.95 -14.53 5.73
C TYR A 450 28.92 -15.43 6.97
N HIS A 451 27.78 -15.55 7.62
CA HIS A 451 27.55 -16.62 8.59
C HIS A 451 26.93 -17.82 7.87
N PRO A 452 27.52 -19.03 7.92
CA PRO A 452 27.04 -20.20 7.17
C PRO A 452 25.55 -20.50 7.38
N LEU A 453 25.03 -20.29 8.59
CA LEU A 453 23.62 -20.51 8.91
C LEU A 453 22.73 -19.47 8.20
N ARG A 454 23.13 -18.20 8.16
CA ARG A 454 22.38 -17.16 7.41
C ARG A 454 22.31 -17.50 5.93
N MET A 455 23.46 -17.87 5.33
CA MET A 455 23.50 -18.26 3.92
C MET A 455 22.65 -19.50 3.62
N LEU A 456 22.59 -20.47 4.53
CA LEU A 456 21.70 -21.63 4.40
C LEU A 456 20.22 -21.19 4.40
N VAL A 457 19.84 -20.29 5.31
CA VAL A 457 18.50 -19.73 5.39
C VAL A 457 18.13 -18.98 4.10
N TYR A 458 19.04 -18.15 3.57
CA TYR A 458 18.82 -17.45 2.30
C TYR A 458 18.66 -18.41 1.12
N LYS A 459 19.49 -19.42 1.01
CA LYS A 459 19.36 -20.45 -0.05
C LYS A 459 18.06 -21.22 0.06
N ALA A 460 17.63 -21.56 1.28
CA ALA A 460 16.34 -22.23 1.49
C ALA A 460 15.17 -21.31 1.09
N PHE A 461 15.27 -20.02 1.40
CA PHE A 461 14.24 -19.04 1.04
C PHE A 461 14.22 -18.76 -0.46
N GLU A 462 15.38 -18.72 -1.12
CA GLU A 462 15.46 -18.59 -2.57
C GLU A 462 14.86 -19.81 -3.28
N ALA A 463 15.12 -21.03 -2.78
CA ALA A 463 14.47 -22.24 -3.28
C ALA A 463 12.93 -22.17 -3.12
N LEU A 464 12.46 -21.61 -1.99
CA LEU A 464 11.04 -21.39 -1.76
C LEU A 464 10.49 -20.34 -2.75
N ARG A 465 11.21 -19.24 -3.01
CA ARG A 465 10.83 -18.23 -4.02
C ARG A 465 10.65 -18.86 -5.40
N LEU A 466 11.61 -19.67 -5.83
CA LEU A 466 11.52 -20.38 -7.12
C LEU A 466 10.29 -21.32 -7.18
N LEU A 467 10.01 -22.02 -6.08
CA LEU A 467 8.79 -22.85 -5.99
C LEU A 467 7.52 -22.01 -6.15
N TYR A 468 7.44 -20.86 -5.46
CA TYR A 468 6.28 -19.97 -5.58
C TYR A 468 6.18 -19.35 -6.99
N ALA A 469 7.30 -18.98 -7.60
CA ALA A 469 7.35 -18.40 -8.94
C ALA A 469 6.77 -19.33 -10.01
N VAL A 470 6.90 -20.66 -9.84
CA VAL A 470 6.31 -21.66 -10.74
C VAL A 470 4.89 -22.03 -10.31
N ALA A 471 4.68 -22.24 -9.01
CA ALA A 471 3.41 -22.76 -8.50
C ALA A 471 2.28 -21.73 -8.57
N LEU A 472 2.56 -20.43 -8.31
CA LEU A 472 1.52 -19.41 -8.26
C LEU A 472 0.86 -19.16 -9.62
N PRO A 473 1.56 -18.97 -10.75
CA PRO A 473 0.91 -18.81 -12.06
C PRO A 473 0.00 -19.99 -12.42
N LEU A 474 0.43 -21.22 -12.15
CA LEU A 474 -0.37 -22.43 -12.38
C LEU A 474 -1.61 -22.46 -11.47
N ALA A 475 -1.44 -22.10 -10.19
CA ALA A 475 -2.54 -22.03 -9.24
C ALA A 475 -3.55 -20.91 -9.60
N LEU A 476 -3.08 -19.76 -10.09
CA LEU A 476 -3.94 -18.67 -10.58
C LEU A 476 -4.77 -19.11 -11.79
N ALA A 477 -4.14 -19.76 -12.77
CA ALA A 477 -4.84 -20.28 -13.95
C ALA A 477 -5.91 -21.31 -13.56
N ALA A 478 -5.58 -22.25 -12.66
CA ALA A 478 -6.51 -23.26 -12.18
C ALA A 478 -7.66 -22.64 -11.34
N ALA A 479 -7.35 -21.65 -10.48
CA ALA A 479 -8.34 -20.92 -9.68
C ALA A 479 -9.30 -20.13 -10.59
N LEU A 480 -8.77 -19.45 -11.62
CA LEU A 480 -9.57 -18.69 -12.58
C LEU A 480 -10.49 -19.63 -13.39
N ALA A 481 -9.95 -20.71 -13.94
CA ALA A 481 -10.75 -21.70 -14.67
C ALA A 481 -11.88 -22.25 -13.81
N ARG A 482 -11.59 -22.58 -12.54
CA ARG A 482 -12.60 -23.04 -11.58
C ARG A 482 -13.62 -21.94 -11.26
N GLN A 483 -13.20 -20.71 -11.08
CA GLN A 483 -14.09 -19.58 -10.80
C GLN A 483 -15.05 -19.32 -11.97
N LEU A 484 -14.56 -19.34 -13.21
CA LEU A 484 -15.37 -19.21 -14.42
C LEU A 484 -16.37 -20.37 -14.54
N TYR A 485 -15.93 -21.62 -14.30
CA TYR A 485 -16.81 -22.78 -14.28
C TYR A 485 -17.93 -22.67 -13.24
N LEU A 486 -17.60 -22.22 -12.01
CA LEU A 486 -18.60 -22.01 -10.96
C LEU A 486 -19.55 -20.87 -11.31
N GLY A 487 -19.05 -19.75 -11.85
CA GLY A 487 -19.87 -18.63 -12.33
C GLY A 487 -20.84 -19.05 -13.43
N TRP A 488 -20.35 -19.78 -14.43
CA TRP A 488 -21.20 -20.36 -15.47
C TRP A 488 -22.27 -21.30 -14.91
N GLY A 489 -21.90 -22.15 -13.93
CA GLY A 489 -22.84 -23.04 -13.25
C GLY A 489 -23.92 -22.30 -12.48
N MET A 490 -23.61 -21.18 -11.83
CA MET A 490 -24.59 -20.31 -11.15
C MET A 490 -25.56 -19.66 -12.16
N LEU A 491 -25.04 -19.11 -13.25
CA LEU A 491 -25.86 -18.52 -14.33
C LEU A 491 -26.83 -19.55 -14.92
N ARG A 492 -26.33 -20.72 -15.32
CA ARG A 492 -27.12 -21.78 -15.95
C ARG A 492 -28.21 -22.32 -15.03
N ARG A 493 -27.91 -22.43 -13.72
CA ARG A 493 -28.86 -22.94 -12.72
C ARG A 493 -29.76 -21.87 -12.10
N ARG A 494 -29.51 -20.57 -12.43
CA ARG A 494 -30.14 -19.42 -11.80
C ARG A 494 -30.08 -19.46 -10.27
N SER A 495 -28.95 -19.94 -9.72
CA SER A 495 -28.72 -20.09 -8.28
C SER A 495 -27.72 -19.07 -7.80
N ALA A 496 -28.00 -18.43 -6.66
CA ALA A 496 -27.06 -17.52 -5.99
C ALA A 496 -26.19 -18.25 -4.93
N ASP A 497 -26.21 -19.58 -4.89
CA ASP A 497 -25.43 -20.36 -3.92
C ASP A 497 -23.93 -20.17 -4.17
N GLY A 498 -23.23 -19.61 -3.16
CA GLY A 498 -21.81 -19.32 -3.25
C GLY A 498 -21.47 -17.98 -3.92
N LEU A 499 -22.47 -17.17 -4.31
CA LEU A 499 -22.24 -15.90 -4.99
C LEU A 499 -21.35 -14.94 -4.18
N LEU A 500 -21.55 -14.83 -2.85
CA LEU A 500 -20.71 -13.96 -2.01
C LEU A 500 -19.24 -14.38 -2.01
N LEU A 501 -18.95 -15.67 -1.94
CA LEU A 501 -17.57 -16.17 -2.07
C LEU A 501 -17.01 -15.89 -3.45
N TRP A 502 -17.80 -16.14 -4.48
CA TRP A 502 -17.41 -15.91 -5.86
C TRP A 502 -17.09 -14.43 -6.11
N LEU A 503 -17.95 -13.52 -5.63
CA LEU A 503 -17.73 -12.06 -5.71
C LEU A 503 -16.51 -11.63 -4.89
N ALA A 504 -16.32 -12.17 -3.69
CA ALA A 504 -15.19 -11.85 -2.84
C ALA A 504 -13.85 -12.23 -3.52
N LEU A 505 -13.77 -13.45 -4.08
CA LEU A 505 -12.56 -13.89 -4.79
C LEU A 505 -12.35 -13.10 -6.10
N ALA A 506 -13.42 -12.86 -6.89
CA ALA A 506 -13.34 -12.03 -8.08
C ALA A 506 -12.86 -10.61 -7.74
N GLY A 507 -13.37 -10.05 -6.63
CA GLY A 507 -12.94 -8.75 -6.13
C GLY A 507 -11.47 -8.72 -5.72
N VAL A 508 -10.97 -9.75 -5.03
CA VAL A 508 -9.55 -9.85 -4.66
C VAL A 508 -8.66 -9.86 -5.91
N LEU A 509 -9.01 -10.65 -6.94
CA LEU A 509 -8.25 -10.66 -8.20
C LEU A 509 -8.35 -9.32 -8.94
N ALA A 510 -9.55 -8.75 -9.01
CA ALA A 510 -9.76 -7.45 -9.65
C ALA A 510 -8.95 -6.33 -8.98
N MET A 511 -8.85 -6.36 -7.64
CA MET A 511 -8.03 -5.39 -6.89
C MET A 511 -6.53 -5.61 -7.08
N ALA A 512 -6.07 -6.85 -7.21
CA ALA A 512 -4.69 -7.14 -7.56
C ALA A 512 -4.35 -6.58 -8.96
N LEU A 513 -5.23 -6.79 -9.94
CA LEU A 513 -5.09 -6.20 -11.28
C LEU A 513 -5.16 -4.67 -11.23
N LEU A 514 -6.16 -4.10 -10.54
CA LEU A 514 -6.28 -2.65 -10.38
C LEU A 514 -4.98 -2.04 -9.84
N ARG A 515 -4.37 -2.68 -8.83
CA ARG A 515 -3.09 -2.22 -8.28
C ARG A 515 -1.98 -2.25 -9.33
N CYS A 516 -1.87 -3.30 -10.12
CA CYS A 516 -0.89 -3.39 -11.20
C CYS A 516 -1.07 -2.24 -12.21
N PHE A 517 -2.32 -1.99 -12.65
CA PHE A 517 -2.59 -0.92 -13.62
C PHE A 517 -2.42 0.49 -13.04
N MET A 518 -2.71 0.70 -11.75
CA MET A 518 -2.43 1.98 -11.08
C MET A 518 -0.92 2.26 -11.04
N ILE A 519 -0.11 1.27 -10.69
CA ILE A 519 1.35 1.44 -10.68
C ILE A 519 1.90 1.60 -12.10
N ALA A 520 1.39 0.84 -13.06
CA ALA A 520 1.74 0.99 -14.47
C ALA A 520 1.43 2.40 -15.00
N PHE A 521 0.32 3.00 -14.57
CA PHE A 521 -0.01 4.37 -14.95
C PHE A 521 1.02 5.37 -14.39
N VAL A 522 1.41 5.24 -13.12
CA VAL A 522 2.44 6.11 -12.51
C VAL A 522 3.79 5.92 -13.20
N GLU A 523 4.16 4.68 -13.50
CA GLU A 523 5.41 4.34 -14.19
C GLU A 523 5.50 4.97 -15.60
N VAL A 524 4.40 4.92 -16.34
CA VAL A 524 4.34 5.44 -17.72
C VAL A 524 4.22 6.96 -17.76
N SER A 525 3.56 7.58 -16.75
CA SER A 525 3.17 9.00 -16.81
C SER A 525 3.92 9.93 -15.85
N SER A 526 4.70 9.39 -14.91
CA SER A 526 5.25 10.23 -13.85
C SER A 526 6.66 9.85 -13.42
N PHE A 527 6.94 8.55 -13.29
CA PHE A 527 8.22 8.02 -12.84
C PHE A 527 8.62 6.82 -13.67
N ASN A 528 9.80 6.80 -14.17
CA ASN A 528 10.43 5.62 -14.75
C ASN A 528 11.58 5.17 -13.82
N ILE A 529 11.24 4.75 -12.62
CA ILE A 529 12.22 4.42 -11.57
C ILE A 529 12.52 2.93 -11.43
N GLY A 530 11.76 2.05 -12.11
CA GLY A 530 12.00 0.61 -12.10
C GLY A 530 11.85 -0.08 -10.75
N THR A 531 11.21 0.55 -9.76
CA THR A 531 11.04 0.01 -8.41
C THR A 531 9.71 -0.72 -8.20
N TYR A 532 9.38 -1.60 -9.13
CA TYR A 532 8.11 -2.33 -9.13
C TYR A 532 7.83 -3.11 -7.85
N VAL A 533 8.86 -3.75 -7.31
CA VAL A 533 8.77 -4.63 -6.15
C VAL A 533 8.11 -3.94 -4.96
N MET A 534 8.52 -2.72 -4.63
CA MET A 534 7.94 -1.94 -3.54
C MET A 534 6.46 -1.64 -3.78
N TYR A 535 6.14 -1.09 -4.93
CA TYR A 535 4.79 -0.63 -5.24
C TYR A 535 3.80 -1.78 -5.46
N LEU A 536 4.29 -2.96 -5.89
CA LEU A 536 3.52 -4.18 -6.08
C LEU A 536 3.45 -5.07 -4.84
N SER A 537 4.03 -4.65 -3.71
CA SER A 537 4.10 -5.45 -2.46
C SER A 537 2.74 -5.95 -1.97
N THR A 538 1.66 -5.19 -2.22
CA THR A 538 0.28 -5.59 -1.87
C THR A 538 -0.32 -6.62 -2.82
N VAL A 539 0.20 -6.76 -4.04
CA VAL A 539 -0.34 -7.69 -5.05
C VAL A 539 -0.08 -9.14 -4.67
N HIS A 540 1.13 -9.44 -4.17
CA HIS A 540 1.53 -10.80 -3.82
C HIS A 540 0.56 -11.50 -2.83
N PRO A 541 0.23 -10.91 -1.66
CA PRO A 541 -0.70 -11.56 -0.73
C PRO A 541 -2.12 -11.70 -1.32
N LEU A 542 -2.55 -10.79 -2.21
CA LEU A 542 -3.85 -10.90 -2.87
C LEU A 542 -3.89 -12.05 -3.87
N LEU A 543 -2.85 -12.22 -4.68
CA LEU A 543 -2.75 -13.33 -5.62
C LEU A 543 -2.70 -14.68 -4.90
N LEU A 544 -1.95 -14.77 -3.80
CA LEU A 544 -1.91 -15.95 -2.94
C LEU A 544 -3.27 -16.25 -2.29
N LEU A 545 -3.94 -15.22 -1.76
CA LEU A 545 -5.28 -15.34 -1.17
C LEU A 545 -6.30 -15.80 -2.22
N TYR A 546 -6.25 -15.24 -3.42
CA TYR A 546 -7.10 -15.62 -4.55
C TYR A 546 -6.87 -17.08 -4.96
N ALA A 547 -5.62 -17.48 -5.17
CA ALA A 547 -5.27 -18.83 -5.58
C ALA A 547 -5.69 -19.86 -4.52
N ALA A 548 -5.32 -19.62 -3.24
CA ALA A 548 -5.67 -20.50 -2.14
C ALA A 548 -7.18 -20.57 -1.91
N GLY A 549 -7.88 -19.43 -1.89
CA GLY A 549 -9.33 -19.36 -1.78
C GLY A 549 -10.03 -20.03 -2.96
N GLY A 550 -9.55 -19.79 -4.17
CA GLY A 550 -10.09 -20.39 -5.39
C GLY A 550 -9.96 -21.91 -5.44
N LEU A 551 -8.86 -22.48 -4.96
CA LEU A 551 -8.59 -23.92 -5.06
C LEU A 551 -9.07 -24.72 -3.86
N LEU A 552 -8.95 -24.20 -2.64
CA LEU A 552 -9.21 -24.96 -1.41
C LEU A 552 -10.67 -24.91 -0.95
N THR A 553 -11.46 -23.91 -1.36
CA THR A 553 -12.86 -23.77 -0.93
C THR A 553 -13.77 -24.81 -1.58
N ARG A 554 -14.74 -25.35 -0.82
CA ARG A 554 -15.70 -26.33 -1.33
C ARG A 554 -17.04 -25.66 -1.67
N LYS A 555 -17.65 -26.12 -2.77
CA LYS A 555 -18.93 -25.63 -3.29
C LYS A 555 -20.09 -25.74 -2.29
N GLU A 556 -20.09 -26.81 -1.49
CA GLU A 556 -21.19 -27.13 -0.53
C GLU A 556 -21.16 -26.28 0.75
N ALA A 557 -20.01 -25.65 1.06
CA ALA A 557 -19.84 -24.84 2.27
C ALA A 557 -20.32 -23.39 2.10
N ALA A 558 -20.50 -22.94 0.88
CA ALA A 558 -20.82 -21.55 0.54
C ALA A 558 -22.34 -21.24 0.59
N ALA A 559 -23.20 -22.23 0.78
CA ALA A 559 -24.60 -21.95 1.04
C ALA A 559 -24.73 -21.38 2.46
N CYS A 560 -25.22 -20.14 2.57
CA CYS A 560 -25.73 -19.59 3.83
C CYS A 560 -26.85 -20.48 4.33
N ARG A 561 -26.52 -21.61 4.94
CA ARG A 561 -27.48 -22.46 5.60
C ARG A 561 -27.88 -21.78 6.90
N SER A 562 -29.11 -21.27 6.92
CA SER A 562 -29.89 -20.82 8.07
C SER A 562 -29.76 -21.71 9.32
#